data_c684e02e791760856b4e6d1980a87a2e
#
_entry.id   c684e02e791760856b4e6d1980a87a2e
#
_cell.length_a   1.000
_cell.length_b   1.000
_cell.length_c   1.000
_cell.angle_alpha   90.00
_cell.angle_beta   90.00
_cell.angle_gamma   90.00
#
_symmetry.space_group_name_H-M   'P 1'
#
loop_
_entity.id
_entity.type
_entity.pdbx_description
1 polymer ?
#
loop_
_entity_poly.entity_id
_entity_poly.type
_entity_poly.pdbx_seq_one_letter_code
_entity_poly.pdbx_strand_id
1 'polypeptide(L)'
;MIKTIFFTLFITFLRSFSTNNENIEDLNLQLDRLILPEGFKIEVYASDIENARSMAISPSGTIFVGNRRADNVFALKDTDGDKKIDKKYLITDKLKNMPNGVAYFNGDLYVAEVNKIWVFKNIEENLDYIDKFGDYPEEPILISDDYPSDRHHGWKYISFGPDGKLYVPVGAPCNICESKDEVYSSITRMNPDGSGKEVYAHGVRN
;
A
#
# COMPACT_ATOMS: atom_id res chain seq x y z
N MET A 1 53.72 11.27 39.00
CA MET A 1 52.72 11.74 37.98
C MET A 1 52.29 10.52 37.19
N ILE A 2 51.11 9.97 37.59
CA ILE A 2 50.51 8.79 36.97
C ILE A 2 49.46 9.32 36.01
N LYS A 3 49.64 9.10 34.67
CA LYS A 3 48.63 9.42 33.65
C LYS A 3 47.67 8.23 33.55
N THR A 4 46.43 8.44 34.01
CA THR A 4 45.33 7.51 33.80
C THR A 4 44.78 7.67 32.42
N ILE A 5 44.90 6.62 31.57
CA ILE A 5 44.30 6.56 30.24
C ILE A 5 42.89 6.00 30.40
N PHE A 6 41.88 6.84 30.10
CA PHE A 6 40.48 6.38 29.94
C PHE A 6 40.29 5.74 28.58
N PHE A 7 40.02 4.43 28.57
CA PHE A 7 39.62 3.69 27.40
C PHE A 7 38.08 3.74 27.33
N THR A 8 37.57 4.58 26.43
CA THR A 8 36.12 4.63 26.19
C THR A 8 35.75 3.51 25.21
N LEU A 9 35.10 2.47 25.74
CA LEU A 9 34.60 1.33 24.98
C LEU A 9 33.32 1.77 24.24
N PHE A 10 33.41 1.98 22.94
CA PHE A 10 32.26 2.19 22.06
C PHE A 10 31.63 0.81 21.79
N ILE A 11 30.54 0.51 22.48
CA ILE A 11 29.71 -0.66 22.19
C ILE A 11 28.77 -0.26 21.05
N THR A 12 29.13 -0.61 19.81
CA THR A 12 28.22 -0.58 18.69
C THR A 12 27.20 -1.70 18.85
N PHE A 13 25.96 -1.34 19.19
CA PHE A 13 24.84 -2.23 19.13
C PHE A 13 24.48 -2.49 17.66
N LEU A 14 25.06 -3.55 17.09
CA LEU A 14 24.52 -4.15 15.86
C LEU A 14 23.15 -4.75 16.22
N ARG A 15 22.07 -4.05 15.87
CA ARG A 15 20.77 -4.68 15.81
C ARG A 15 20.78 -5.62 14.60
N SER A 16 21.01 -6.89 14.87
CA SER A 16 20.66 -7.95 13.94
C SER A 16 19.14 -7.93 13.79
N PHE A 17 18.64 -7.42 12.67
CA PHE A 17 17.30 -7.75 12.24
C PHE A 17 17.33 -9.23 11.89
N SER A 18 16.91 -10.06 12.83
CA SER A 18 16.53 -11.43 12.52
C SER A 18 15.31 -11.34 11.60
N THR A 19 15.49 -11.70 10.34
CA THR A 19 14.37 -12.09 9.50
C THR A 19 13.78 -13.32 10.14
N ASN A 20 12.70 -13.13 10.91
CA ASN A 20 11.85 -14.22 11.30
C ASN A 20 11.19 -14.74 10.01
N ASN A 21 11.83 -15.69 9.36
CA ASN A 21 11.13 -16.66 8.54
C ASN A 21 10.23 -17.45 9.50
N GLU A 22 9.09 -16.88 9.88
CA GLU A 22 8.02 -17.69 10.43
C GLU A 22 7.68 -18.70 9.33
N ASN A 23 7.88 -19.98 9.65
CA ASN A 23 7.58 -21.05 8.74
C ASN A 23 6.12 -20.91 8.30
N ILE A 24 5.88 -20.71 7.01
CA ILE A 24 4.55 -20.66 6.40
C ILE A 24 3.73 -21.91 6.80
N GLU A 25 4.39 -22.99 7.15
CA GLU A 25 3.82 -24.24 7.69
C GLU A 25 3.10 -24.06 9.04
N ASP A 26 3.45 -23.06 9.85
CA ASP A 26 2.76 -22.76 11.12
C ASP A 26 1.45 -21.95 10.93
N LEU A 27 1.20 -21.41 9.72
CA LEU A 27 -0.07 -20.79 9.39
C LEU A 27 -1.10 -21.88 9.12
N ASN A 28 -1.94 -22.20 10.09
CA ASN A 28 -3.07 -23.14 9.95
C ASN A 28 -4.16 -22.57 9.01
N LEU A 29 -3.82 -22.35 7.74
CA LEU A 29 -4.66 -21.68 6.75
C LEU A 29 -5.68 -22.60 6.09
N GLN A 30 -5.79 -23.86 6.45
CA GLN A 30 -6.78 -24.81 5.92
C GLN A 30 -6.99 -24.67 4.39
N LEU A 31 -5.90 -24.46 3.64
CA LEU A 31 -5.93 -24.27 2.17
C LEU A 31 -6.51 -25.50 1.45
N ASP A 32 -6.36 -26.68 2.06
CA ASP A 32 -6.92 -27.97 1.63
C ASP A 32 -8.45 -27.99 1.59
N ARG A 33 -9.12 -27.08 2.30
CA ARG A 33 -10.59 -26.95 2.28
C ARG A 33 -11.13 -26.13 1.12
N LEU A 34 -10.26 -25.49 0.36
CA LEU A 34 -10.64 -24.70 -0.80
C LEU A 34 -10.75 -25.58 -2.04
N ILE A 35 -11.89 -25.47 -2.72
CA ILE A 35 -12.13 -26.18 -3.99
C ILE A 35 -11.68 -25.25 -5.12
N LEU A 36 -10.66 -25.66 -5.85
CA LEU A 36 -10.12 -24.91 -6.99
C LEU A 36 -10.56 -25.54 -8.30
N PRO A 37 -10.75 -24.76 -9.38
CA PRO A 37 -10.90 -25.29 -10.73
C PRO A 37 -9.64 -26.08 -11.15
N GLU A 38 -9.83 -27.00 -12.09
CA GLU A 38 -8.70 -27.79 -12.65
C GLU A 38 -7.60 -26.85 -13.22
N GLY A 39 -6.35 -27.14 -12.91
CA GLY A 39 -5.20 -26.35 -13.34
C GLY A 39 -4.85 -25.14 -12.45
N PHE A 40 -5.67 -24.83 -11.43
CA PHE A 40 -5.36 -23.78 -10.46
C PHE A 40 -4.68 -24.34 -9.22
N LYS A 41 -3.76 -23.54 -8.66
CA LYS A 41 -3.13 -23.79 -7.37
C LYS A 41 -3.32 -22.57 -6.48
N ILE A 42 -3.37 -22.78 -5.16
CA ILE A 42 -3.33 -21.74 -4.16
C ILE A 42 -2.14 -21.98 -3.25
N GLU A 43 -1.37 -20.92 -3.03
CA GLU A 43 -0.17 -20.93 -2.20
C GLU A 43 -0.10 -19.64 -1.41
N VAL A 44 0.58 -19.65 -0.25
CA VAL A 44 0.87 -18.44 0.51
C VAL A 44 2.05 -17.75 -0.16
N TYR A 45 1.82 -16.53 -0.63
CA TYR A 45 2.85 -15.67 -1.21
C TYR A 45 3.61 -14.89 -0.14
N ALA A 46 2.88 -14.34 0.84
CA ALA A 46 3.42 -13.54 1.93
C ALA A 46 2.59 -13.69 3.21
N SER A 47 3.23 -13.61 4.37
CA SER A 47 2.62 -13.52 5.70
C SER A 47 3.02 -12.20 6.39
N ASP A 48 2.54 -11.99 7.63
CA ASP A 48 2.86 -10.81 8.46
C ASP A 48 2.58 -9.45 7.83
N ILE A 49 1.51 -9.38 7.04
CA ILE A 49 1.02 -8.11 6.50
C ILE A 49 -0.32 -7.83 7.14
N GLU A 50 -0.26 -7.23 8.31
CA GLU A 50 -1.45 -6.95 9.09
C GLU A 50 -2.46 -6.12 8.31
N ASN A 51 -3.72 -6.58 8.28
CA ASN A 51 -4.83 -5.91 7.59
C ASN A 51 -4.61 -5.62 6.10
N ALA A 52 -3.75 -6.38 5.39
CA ALA A 52 -3.58 -6.29 3.94
C ALA A 52 -4.93 -6.29 3.22
N ARG A 53 -5.11 -5.37 2.27
CA ARG A 53 -6.41 -5.21 1.62
C ARG A 53 -6.35 -5.03 0.11
N SER A 54 -5.91 -3.89 -0.38
CA SER A 54 -5.77 -3.62 -1.82
C SER A 54 -4.33 -3.88 -2.25
N MET A 55 -4.18 -4.34 -3.47
CA MET A 55 -2.88 -4.64 -4.04
C MET A 55 -2.77 -4.06 -5.45
N ALA A 56 -1.56 -3.64 -5.81
CA ALA A 56 -1.16 -3.29 -7.16
C ALA A 56 0.15 -4.00 -7.48
N ILE A 57 0.35 -4.34 -8.74
CA ILE A 57 1.57 -4.99 -9.20
C ILE A 57 2.28 -4.10 -10.23
N SER A 58 3.59 -3.97 -10.12
CA SER A 58 4.41 -3.32 -11.15
C SER A 58 4.81 -4.28 -12.25
N PRO A 59 5.31 -3.78 -13.39
CA PRO A 59 5.85 -4.62 -14.46
C PRO A 59 7.03 -5.50 -14.03
N SER A 60 7.78 -5.12 -12.98
CA SER A 60 8.88 -5.93 -12.43
C SER A 60 8.40 -7.07 -11.51
N GLY A 61 7.08 -7.13 -11.20
CA GLY A 61 6.52 -8.12 -10.30
C GLY A 61 6.46 -7.69 -8.83
N THR A 62 6.91 -6.49 -8.47
CA THR A 62 6.75 -5.95 -7.11
C THR A 62 5.27 -5.75 -6.79
N ILE A 63 4.80 -6.31 -5.67
CA ILE A 63 3.42 -6.15 -5.21
C ILE A 63 3.37 -5.09 -4.12
N PHE A 64 2.60 -4.03 -4.38
CA PHE A 64 2.31 -2.99 -3.40
C PHE A 64 1.02 -3.32 -2.66
N VAL A 65 1.02 -3.17 -1.34
CA VAL A 65 -0.09 -3.55 -0.48
C VAL A 65 -0.54 -2.38 0.37
N GLY A 66 -1.78 -1.96 0.17
CA GLY A 66 -2.45 -0.98 1.00
C GLY A 66 -3.19 -1.62 2.18
N ASN A 67 -3.50 -0.80 3.18
CA ASN A 67 -4.02 -1.26 4.45
C ASN A 67 -5.31 -0.53 4.86
N ARG A 68 -6.27 -1.28 5.39
CA ARG A 68 -7.56 -0.70 5.80
C ARG A 68 -7.59 -0.23 7.26
N ARG A 69 -6.81 -0.84 8.15
CA ARG A 69 -6.91 -0.59 9.61
C ARG A 69 -5.58 -0.27 10.28
N ALA A 70 -4.48 -0.55 9.61
CA ALA A 70 -3.16 -0.07 9.99
C ALA A 70 -2.74 1.05 9.04
N ASP A 71 -1.83 1.89 9.47
CA ASP A 71 -1.45 3.12 8.75
C ASP A 71 -0.27 2.87 7.79
N ASN A 72 -0.02 1.61 7.44
CA ASN A 72 1.15 1.19 6.68
C ASN A 72 0.84 0.82 5.23
N VAL A 73 1.82 1.02 4.38
CA VAL A 73 1.84 0.57 2.99
C VAL A 73 3.14 -0.20 2.77
N PHE A 74 3.05 -1.37 2.16
CA PHE A 74 4.19 -2.24 1.92
C PHE A 74 4.47 -2.44 0.43
N ALA A 75 5.73 -2.73 0.12
CA ALA A 75 6.13 -3.39 -1.12
C ALA A 75 6.68 -4.78 -0.80
N LEU A 76 6.29 -5.75 -1.62
CA LEU A 76 6.67 -7.15 -1.50
C LEU A 76 7.38 -7.56 -2.79
N LYS A 77 8.56 -8.13 -2.67
CA LYS A 77 9.36 -8.51 -3.82
C LYS A 77 9.82 -9.95 -3.72
N ASP A 78 9.52 -10.71 -4.76
CA ASP A 78 10.13 -11.97 -5.08
C ASP A 78 11.35 -11.67 -5.97
N THR A 79 12.54 -12.05 -5.54
CA THR A 79 13.80 -11.72 -6.22
C THR A 79 14.37 -12.88 -7.01
N ASP A 80 13.92 -14.11 -6.76
CA ASP A 80 14.42 -15.33 -7.42
C ASP A 80 13.37 -16.02 -8.31
N GLY A 81 12.10 -15.57 -8.26
CA GLY A 81 11.02 -16.04 -9.13
C GLY A 81 10.34 -17.31 -8.64
N ASP A 82 10.53 -17.70 -7.38
CA ASP A 82 9.93 -18.91 -6.79
C ASP A 82 8.46 -18.73 -6.35
N LYS A 83 7.91 -17.51 -6.54
CA LYS A 83 6.55 -17.07 -6.16
C LYS A 83 6.32 -16.98 -4.66
N LYS A 84 7.37 -16.72 -3.91
CA LYS A 84 7.34 -16.31 -2.51
C LYS A 84 8.09 -15.01 -2.35
N ILE A 85 7.76 -14.25 -1.31
CA ILE A 85 8.48 -13.01 -1.08
C ILE A 85 9.84 -13.30 -0.42
N ASP A 86 10.87 -12.63 -0.93
CA ASP A 86 12.20 -12.55 -0.30
C ASP A 86 12.34 -11.28 0.52
N LYS A 87 11.70 -10.19 0.06
CA LYS A 87 11.83 -8.88 0.69
C LYS A 87 10.48 -8.22 0.91
N LYS A 88 10.32 -7.65 2.10
CA LYS A 88 9.20 -6.82 2.52
C LYS A 88 9.72 -5.45 2.91
N TYR A 89 9.25 -4.42 2.25
CA TYR A 89 9.63 -3.03 2.50
C TYR A 89 8.44 -2.29 3.10
N LEU A 90 8.66 -1.56 4.20
CA LEU A 90 7.69 -0.61 4.73
C LEU A 90 7.88 0.72 4.00
N ILE A 91 7.00 1.02 3.05
CA ILE A 91 7.07 2.27 2.29
C ILE A 91 6.75 3.46 3.18
N THR A 92 5.69 3.34 3.98
CA THR A 92 5.29 4.38 4.94
C THR A 92 4.38 3.80 6.02
N ASP A 93 4.42 4.41 7.20
CA ASP A 93 3.46 4.23 8.31
C ASP A 93 2.87 5.58 8.76
N LYS A 94 3.03 6.61 7.94
CA LYS A 94 2.68 8.01 8.26
C LYS A 94 1.28 8.42 7.79
N LEU A 95 0.63 7.61 6.93
CA LEU A 95 -0.71 7.88 6.39
C LEU A 95 -1.79 7.39 7.35
N LYS A 96 -2.40 8.32 8.11
CA LYS A 96 -3.22 7.99 9.29
C LYS A 96 -4.72 7.78 9.02
N ASN A 97 -5.16 7.81 7.77
CA ASN A 97 -6.57 7.71 7.43
C ASN A 97 -6.86 6.58 6.43
N MET A 98 -6.51 5.34 6.81
CA MET A 98 -6.76 4.12 6.03
C MET A 98 -6.15 4.19 4.61
N PRO A 99 -4.82 4.06 4.44
CA PRO A 99 -4.15 4.05 3.13
C PRO A 99 -4.43 2.73 2.37
N ASN A 100 -5.70 2.51 2.05
CA ASN A 100 -6.18 1.26 1.47
C ASN A 100 -5.92 1.15 -0.03
N GLY A 101 -6.21 2.22 -0.77
CA GLY A 101 -6.10 2.20 -2.23
C GLY A 101 -4.66 2.32 -2.67
N VAL A 102 -4.18 1.40 -3.51
CA VAL A 102 -2.86 1.48 -4.11
C VAL A 102 -2.97 1.25 -5.62
N ALA A 103 -2.22 2.02 -6.39
CA ALA A 103 -2.08 1.84 -7.84
C ALA A 103 -0.66 2.20 -8.28
N TYR A 104 -0.10 1.41 -9.18
CA TYR A 104 1.20 1.69 -9.80
C TYR A 104 1.01 2.23 -11.22
N PHE A 105 1.70 3.32 -11.53
CA PHE A 105 1.64 3.91 -12.87
C PHE A 105 2.93 4.66 -13.19
N ASN A 106 3.56 4.30 -14.30
CA ASN A 106 4.75 4.96 -14.84
C ASN A 106 5.91 5.17 -13.83
N GLY A 107 6.20 4.17 -13.00
CA GLY A 107 7.28 4.24 -12.00
C GLY A 107 6.83 4.73 -10.63
N ASP A 108 5.64 5.31 -10.52
CA ASP A 108 5.12 5.93 -9.30
C ASP A 108 4.09 5.05 -8.60
N LEU A 109 4.07 5.09 -7.27
CA LEU A 109 3.02 4.50 -6.46
C LEU A 109 2.04 5.57 -6.00
N TYR A 110 0.78 5.37 -6.33
CA TYR A 110 -0.35 6.18 -5.86
C TYR A 110 -0.99 5.50 -4.66
N VAL A 111 -1.20 6.26 -3.59
CA VAL A 111 -1.82 5.75 -2.36
C VAL A 111 -3.01 6.62 -1.99
N ALA A 112 -4.18 6.00 -1.86
CA ALA A 112 -5.40 6.68 -1.46
C ALA A 112 -5.75 6.36 0.00
N GLU A 113 -5.81 7.40 0.82
CA GLU A 113 -6.53 7.45 2.08
C GLU A 113 -8.03 7.68 1.86
N VAL A 114 -8.81 7.80 2.92
CA VAL A 114 -10.25 8.10 2.81
C VAL A 114 -10.50 9.39 2.04
N ASN A 115 -9.74 10.45 2.32
CA ASN A 115 -9.96 11.78 1.78
C ASN A 115 -8.78 12.40 1.03
N LYS A 116 -7.67 11.67 0.89
CA LYS A 116 -6.45 12.17 0.26
C LYS A 116 -5.86 11.16 -0.71
N ILE A 117 -5.13 11.67 -1.70
CA ILE A 117 -4.34 10.85 -2.61
C ILE A 117 -2.91 11.37 -2.65
N TRP A 118 -1.97 10.46 -2.43
CA TRP A 118 -0.55 10.70 -2.39
C TRP A 118 0.17 9.98 -3.51
N VAL A 119 1.31 10.52 -3.93
CA VAL A 119 2.20 9.92 -4.93
C VAL A 119 3.60 9.78 -4.37
N PHE A 120 4.12 8.57 -4.40
CA PHE A 120 5.50 8.21 -4.11
C PHE A 120 6.21 8.03 -5.45
N LYS A 121 7.09 8.97 -5.80
CA LYS A 121 7.78 8.99 -7.10
C LYS A 121 8.86 7.92 -7.18
N ASN A 122 9.03 7.32 -8.39
CA ASN A 122 10.10 6.37 -8.67
C ASN A 122 10.22 5.28 -7.59
N ILE A 123 9.07 4.72 -7.17
CA ILE A 123 8.99 3.90 -5.95
C ILE A 123 9.94 2.70 -5.98
N GLU A 124 10.07 2.00 -7.10
CA GLU A 124 10.92 0.82 -7.19
C GLU A 124 12.41 1.14 -7.13
N GLU A 125 12.81 2.29 -7.66
CA GLU A 125 14.20 2.77 -7.59
C GLU A 125 14.60 3.13 -6.16
N ASN A 126 13.61 3.45 -5.31
CA ASN A 126 13.81 3.84 -3.92
C ASN A 126 13.70 2.65 -2.92
N LEU A 127 13.39 1.43 -3.37
CA LEU A 127 13.22 0.29 -2.44
C LEU A 127 14.51 -0.05 -1.68
N ASP A 128 15.67 0.03 -2.32
CA ASP A 128 16.94 -0.22 -1.64
C ASP A 128 17.27 0.87 -0.61
N TYR A 129 16.86 2.11 -0.86
CA TYR A 129 16.96 3.19 0.12
C TYR A 129 16.05 2.91 1.33
N ILE A 130 14.80 2.52 1.07
CA ILE A 130 13.81 2.17 2.10
C ILE A 130 14.32 1.00 2.95
N ASP A 131 14.89 -0.04 2.33
CA ASP A 131 15.47 -1.20 3.02
C ASP A 131 16.58 -0.77 3.99
N LYS A 132 17.43 0.15 3.56
CA LYS A 132 18.58 0.61 4.33
C LYS A 132 18.23 1.58 5.46
N PHE A 133 17.30 2.49 5.23
CA PHE A 133 17.03 3.62 6.11
C PHE A 133 15.67 3.54 6.80
N GLY A 134 14.78 2.62 6.39
CA GLY A 134 13.47 2.39 7.00
C GLY A 134 12.40 3.43 6.65
N ASP A 135 12.64 4.28 5.64
CA ASP A 135 11.70 5.33 5.24
C ASP A 135 11.91 5.68 3.74
N TYR A 136 10.88 6.20 3.11
CA TYR A 136 10.95 6.75 1.77
C TYR A 136 11.79 8.05 1.77
N PRO A 137 12.67 8.28 0.77
CA PRO A 137 13.67 9.36 0.83
C PRO A 137 13.13 10.78 0.72
N GLU A 138 11.91 10.93 0.20
CA GLU A 138 11.29 12.23 -0.07
C GLU A 138 9.92 12.33 0.60
N GLU A 139 9.37 13.55 0.73
CA GLU A 139 7.96 13.68 1.12
C GLU A 139 7.06 13.26 -0.05
N PRO A 140 6.05 12.40 0.18
CA PRO A 140 5.12 12.05 -0.87
C PRO A 140 4.31 13.27 -1.32
N ILE A 141 4.01 13.33 -2.62
CA ILE A 141 3.28 14.45 -3.20
C ILE A 141 1.78 14.27 -2.95
N LEU A 142 1.16 15.24 -2.30
CA LEU A 142 -0.30 15.30 -2.15
C LEU A 142 -0.92 15.84 -3.46
N ILE A 143 -1.70 15.01 -4.16
CA ILE A 143 -2.35 15.39 -5.42
C ILE A 143 -3.85 15.67 -5.30
N SER A 144 -4.48 15.25 -4.18
CA SER A 144 -5.88 15.57 -3.86
C SER A 144 -6.11 15.42 -2.36
N ASP A 145 -6.84 16.40 -1.74
CA ASP A 145 -7.24 16.40 -0.33
C ASP A 145 -8.72 16.80 -0.12
N ASP A 146 -9.48 16.80 -1.19
CA ASP A 146 -10.84 17.30 -1.27
C ASP A 146 -11.90 16.19 -1.45
N TYR A 147 -11.57 14.94 -1.14
CA TYR A 147 -12.55 13.87 -1.02
C TYR A 147 -13.25 13.92 0.35
N PRO A 148 -14.52 13.41 0.43
CA PRO A 148 -15.21 13.30 1.71
C PRO A 148 -14.40 12.51 2.74
N SER A 149 -14.48 12.93 4.01
CA SER A 149 -13.77 12.31 5.13
C SER A 149 -14.55 11.22 5.85
N ASP A 150 -15.76 10.90 5.37
CA ASP A 150 -16.62 9.88 5.96
C ASP A 150 -15.94 8.50 5.85
N ARG A 151 -15.80 7.83 7.00
CA ARG A 151 -15.18 6.51 7.06
C ARG A 151 -16.11 5.39 6.61
N HIS A 152 -17.42 5.63 6.64
CA HIS A 152 -18.42 4.66 6.18
C HIS A 152 -18.35 4.54 4.66
N HIS A 153 -17.98 3.38 4.14
CA HIS A 153 -17.61 3.13 2.72
C HIS A 153 -16.52 4.09 2.19
N GLY A 154 -15.71 4.66 3.09
CA GLY A 154 -14.74 5.70 2.74
C GLY A 154 -13.43 5.17 2.15
N TRP A 155 -13.05 3.92 2.44
CA TRP A 155 -11.82 3.34 1.89
C TRP A 155 -11.94 3.17 0.38
N LYS A 156 -10.85 3.45 -0.31
CA LYS A 156 -10.84 3.52 -1.77
C LYS A 156 -10.10 2.32 -2.38
N TYR A 157 -10.56 1.90 -3.54
CA TYR A 157 -9.82 1.08 -4.48
C TYR A 157 -9.55 1.95 -5.71
N ILE A 158 -8.29 2.28 -5.98
CA ILE A 158 -7.93 3.17 -7.08
C ILE A 158 -7.25 2.38 -8.20
N SER A 159 -7.41 2.84 -9.43
CA SER A 159 -6.79 2.21 -10.59
C SER A 159 -6.64 3.21 -11.74
N PHE A 160 -5.61 3.00 -12.56
CA PHE A 160 -5.47 3.73 -13.82
C PHE A 160 -6.27 3.07 -14.93
N GLY A 161 -7.01 3.87 -15.69
CA GLY A 161 -7.69 3.45 -16.89
C GLY A 161 -6.77 3.46 -18.13
N PRO A 162 -7.24 2.91 -19.27
CA PRO A 162 -6.47 2.90 -20.50
C PRO A 162 -6.27 4.30 -21.10
N ASP A 163 -7.02 5.29 -20.62
CA ASP A 163 -6.89 6.71 -20.94
C ASP A 163 -5.79 7.41 -20.11
N GLY A 164 -5.08 6.67 -19.26
CA GLY A 164 -4.03 7.19 -18.39
C GLY A 164 -4.54 8.03 -17.22
N LYS A 165 -5.85 8.05 -16.96
CA LYS A 165 -6.45 8.76 -15.81
C LYS A 165 -6.56 7.85 -14.60
N LEU A 166 -6.43 8.43 -13.41
CA LEU A 166 -6.67 7.76 -12.13
C LEU A 166 -8.16 7.76 -11.81
N TYR A 167 -8.74 6.58 -11.64
CA TYR A 167 -10.14 6.36 -11.25
C TYR A 167 -10.24 6.10 -9.76
N VAL A 168 -11.12 6.86 -9.10
CA VAL A 168 -11.26 6.87 -7.64
C VAL A 168 -12.73 6.74 -7.26
N PRO A 169 -13.14 5.61 -6.64
CA PRO A 169 -14.51 5.46 -6.16
C PRO A 169 -14.74 6.25 -4.87
N VAL A 170 -15.94 6.80 -4.75
CA VAL A 170 -16.42 7.46 -3.54
C VAL A 170 -17.70 6.77 -3.11
N GLY A 171 -17.63 6.00 -2.04
CA GLY A 171 -18.77 5.23 -1.54
C GLY A 171 -19.88 6.10 -0.97
N ALA A 172 -21.05 5.50 -0.78
CA ALA A 172 -22.17 6.16 -0.12
C ALA A 172 -21.85 6.46 1.36
N PRO A 173 -22.28 7.62 1.91
CA PRO A 173 -21.96 7.98 3.29
C PRO A 173 -22.74 7.15 4.32
N CYS A 174 -23.70 6.35 3.89
CA CYS A 174 -24.51 5.46 4.73
C CYS A 174 -25.06 4.26 3.93
N ASN A 175 -25.74 3.32 4.62
CA ASN A 175 -26.26 2.11 4.00
C ASN A 175 -27.51 2.33 3.12
N ILE A 176 -28.38 3.26 3.48
CA ILE A 176 -29.71 3.46 2.89
C ILE A 176 -30.11 4.93 2.74
N CYS A 177 -29.14 5.84 2.62
CA CYS A 177 -29.43 7.26 2.38
C CYS A 177 -29.11 7.65 0.94
N GLU A 178 -29.77 8.67 0.46
CA GLU A 178 -29.39 9.43 -0.71
C GLU A 178 -28.59 10.65 -0.26
N SER A 179 -27.38 10.77 -0.74
CA SER A 179 -26.57 11.97 -0.53
C SER A 179 -26.99 13.05 -1.52
N LYS A 180 -27.03 14.29 -1.06
CA LYS A 180 -27.24 15.46 -1.93
C LYS A 180 -25.97 15.91 -2.64
N ASP A 181 -24.81 15.48 -2.13
CA ASP A 181 -23.52 15.78 -2.74
C ASP A 181 -23.24 14.72 -3.81
N GLU A 182 -23.07 15.17 -5.04
CA GLU A 182 -22.89 14.34 -6.23
C GLU A 182 -21.60 13.52 -6.21
N VAL A 183 -20.63 13.87 -5.38
CA VAL A 183 -19.38 13.11 -5.28
C VAL A 183 -19.59 11.73 -4.64
N TYR A 184 -20.62 11.57 -3.77
CA TYR A 184 -20.91 10.27 -3.18
C TYR A 184 -21.57 9.32 -4.19
N SER A 185 -21.43 8.04 -3.92
CA SER A 185 -21.96 6.96 -4.78
C SER A 185 -21.50 7.10 -6.23
N SER A 186 -20.26 7.54 -6.42
CA SER A 186 -19.68 7.84 -7.73
C SER A 186 -18.33 7.19 -7.93
N ILE A 187 -17.90 7.18 -9.18
CA ILE A 187 -16.50 7.02 -9.57
C ILE A 187 -16.07 8.38 -10.14
N THR A 188 -15.06 8.98 -9.53
CA THR A 188 -14.37 10.14 -10.07
C THR A 188 -13.15 9.71 -10.87
N ARG A 189 -12.67 10.57 -11.77
CA ARG A 189 -11.37 10.39 -12.42
C ARG A 189 -10.61 11.71 -12.48
N MET A 190 -9.28 11.62 -12.57
CA MET A 190 -8.38 12.76 -12.67
C MET A 190 -7.12 12.42 -13.46
N ASN A 191 -6.37 13.43 -13.87
CA ASN A 191 -5.03 13.24 -14.42
C ASN A 191 -4.06 12.71 -13.32
N PRO A 192 -2.91 12.12 -13.68
CA PRO A 192 -1.93 11.62 -12.72
C PRO A 192 -1.40 12.68 -11.72
N ASP A 193 -1.44 13.95 -12.09
CA ASP A 193 -1.06 15.09 -11.24
C ASP A 193 -2.19 15.62 -10.33
N GLY A 194 -3.36 15.01 -10.36
CA GLY A 194 -4.55 15.43 -9.61
C GLY A 194 -5.42 16.46 -10.33
N SER A 195 -4.97 17.03 -11.45
CA SER A 195 -5.73 18.01 -12.21
C SER A 195 -6.90 17.38 -12.98
N GLY A 196 -7.86 18.20 -13.39
CA GLY A 196 -8.97 17.77 -14.23
C GLY A 196 -9.89 16.74 -13.56
N LYS A 197 -10.03 16.79 -12.22
CA LYS A 197 -10.94 15.92 -11.48
C LYS A 197 -12.39 16.17 -11.89
N GLU A 198 -13.08 15.07 -12.20
CA GLU A 198 -14.49 15.08 -12.60
C GLU A 198 -15.21 13.83 -12.07
N VAL A 199 -16.50 13.90 -11.89
CA VAL A 199 -17.33 12.73 -11.68
C VAL A 199 -17.51 12.02 -13.02
N TYR A 200 -17.09 10.76 -13.09
CA TYR A 200 -17.14 9.96 -14.32
C TYR A 200 -18.40 9.10 -14.39
N ALA A 201 -18.82 8.52 -13.26
CA ALA A 201 -20.00 7.67 -13.19
C ALA A 201 -20.69 7.79 -11.83
N HIS A 202 -22.01 7.66 -11.83
CA HIS A 202 -22.85 7.63 -10.64
C HIS A 202 -23.50 6.27 -10.42
N GLY A 203 -24.09 6.06 -9.26
CA GLY A 203 -24.87 4.88 -8.93
C GLY A 203 -24.04 3.70 -8.41
N VAL A 204 -22.83 3.94 -7.98
CA VAL A 204 -21.97 2.95 -7.34
C VAL A 204 -22.02 3.10 -5.83
N ARG A 205 -22.24 2.02 -5.08
CA ARG A 205 -22.39 2.11 -3.62
C ARG A 205 -21.04 2.16 -2.91
N ASN A 206 -20.07 1.39 -3.39
CA ASN A 206 -18.74 1.26 -2.78
C ASN A 206 -17.75 0.74 -3.81
#